data_fc40bec4f48886f249673da768567cd0
#
_entry.id   fc40bec4f48886f249673da768567cd0
#
_cell.length_a   1.000
_cell.length_b   1.000
_cell.length_c   1.000
_cell.angle_alpha   90.00
_cell.angle_beta   90.00
_cell.angle_gamma   90.00
#
_symmetry.space_group_name_H-M   'P 1'
#
loop_
_entity.id
_entity.type
_entity.pdbx_description
1 polymer ?
#
loop_
_entity_poly.entity_id
_entity_poly.type
_entity_poly.pdbx_seq_one_letter_code
_entity_poly.pdbx_strand_id
1 'polypeptide(L)'
;MIENVERFKWLKINSDRYLTLEPFIKALNQTNITYVNIKGDVLSVQAYKMCSQRIYGDIDILVSIRNVRDVEQLLSCCGFTTNKIAREERILMISASHQTSSWQKTTTCGYNCTVDLNFDIFWGEYTGKRVDIDQFLSDTIEMEIYGVKVKTLPPL
;
A
#
# COMPACT_ATOMS: atom_id res chain seq x y z
N MET A 1 -21.98 8.54 22.26
CA MET A 1 -22.85 7.90 21.23
C MET A 1 -22.38 8.23 19.79
N ILE A 2 -22.09 9.48 19.47
CA ILE A 2 -21.60 9.92 18.13
C ILE A 2 -20.26 9.25 17.81
N GLU A 3 -19.33 9.21 18.73
CA GLU A 3 -18.01 8.61 18.59
C GLU A 3 -18.04 7.11 18.23
N ASN A 4 -19.00 6.38 18.73
CA ASN A 4 -19.18 4.95 18.41
C ASN A 4 -19.75 4.76 16.96
N VAL A 5 -20.63 5.63 16.50
CA VAL A 5 -21.22 5.56 15.14
C VAL A 5 -20.14 5.83 14.08
N GLU A 6 -19.31 6.87 14.28
CA GLU A 6 -18.19 7.15 13.38
C GLU A 6 -17.18 6.02 13.33
N ARG A 7 -16.90 5.42 14.47
CA ARG A 7 -15.98 4.30 14.59
C ARG A 7 -16.46 3.05 13.84
N PHE A 8 -17.76 2.71 13.92
CA PHE A 8 -18.37 1.63 13.13
C PHE A 8 -18.33 1.91 11.63
N LYS A 9 -18.54 3.17 11.24
CA LYS A 9 -18.44 3.61 9.84
C LYS A 9 -17.02 3.35 9.30
N TRP A 10 -15.98 3.76 10.02
CA TRP A 10 -14.59 3.57 9.59
C TRP A 10 -14.16 2.11 9.61
N LEU A 11 -14.62 1.34 10.58
CA LEU A 11 -14.40 -0.11 10.60
C LEU A 11 -14.95 -0.76 9.33
N LYS A 12 -16.16 -0.41 8.95
CA LYS A 12 -16.80 -0.91 7.71
C LYS A 12 -16.02 -0.50 6.46
N ILE A 13 -15.64 0.78 6.34
CA ILE A 13 -14.90 1.30 5.19
C ILE A 13 -13.55 0.59 5.06
N ASN A 14 -12.79 0.51 6.13
CA ASN A 14 -11.45 -0.07 6.12
C ASN A 14 -11.51 -1.59 5.86
N SER A 15 -12.47 -2.29 6.45
CA SER A 15 -12.72 -3.71 6.22
C SER A 15 -13.05 -3.99 4.74
N ASP A 16 -13.92 -3.18 4.12
CA ASP A 16 -14.31 -3.32 2.71
C ASP A 16 -13.14 -3.01 1.75
N ARG A 17 -12.29 -2.04 2.11
CA ARG A 17 -11.03 -1.78 1.39
C ARG A 17 -10.09 -2.98 1.43
N TYR A 18 -9.92 -3.59 2.61
CA TYR A 18 -9.05 -4.77 2.75
C TYR A 18 -9.59 -5.99 2.02
N LEU A 19 -10.88 -6.24 2.04
CA LEU A 19 -11.51 -7.30 1.22
C LEU A 19 -11.29 -7.06 -0.28
N THR A 20 -11.28 -5.80 -0.71
CA THR A 20 -10.99 -5.42 -2.09
C THR A 20 -9.51 -5.60 -2.44
N LEU A 21 -8.61 -5.36 -1.48
CA LEU A 21 -7.16 -5.51 -1.61
C LEU A 21 -6.71 -6.99 -1.55
N GLU A 22 -7.43 -7.83 -0.83
CA GLU A 22 -7.04 -9.22 -0.52
C GLU A 22 -6.59 -10.04 -1.74
N PRO A 23 -7.28 -10.03 -2.90
CA PRO A 23 -6.83 -10.77 -4.09
C PRO A 23 -5.43 -10.35 -4.56
N PHE A 24 -5.13 -9.06 -4.50
CA PHE A 24 -3.82 -8.53 -4.87
C PHE A 24 -2.74 -8.96 -3.88
N ILE A 25 -2.97 -8.85 -2.57
CA ILE A 25 -2.02 -9.28 -1.54
C ILE A 25 -1.76 -10.80 -1.65
N LYS A 26 -2.81 -11.59 -1.88
CA LYS A 26 -2.65 -13.05 -2.09
C LYS A 26 -1.80 -13.34 -3.33
N ALA A 27 -2.05 -12.66 -4.45
CA ALA A 27 -1.25 -12.81 -5.66
C ALA A 27 0.21 -12.40 -5.43
N LEU A 28 0.44 -11.29 -4.74
CA LEU A 28 1.78 -10.80 -4.40
C LEU A 28 2.53 -11.77 -3.50
N ASN A 29 1.86 -12.37 -2.50
CA ASN A 29 2.42 -13.39 -1.62
C ASN A 29 2.79 -14.71 -2.34
N GLN A 30 2.22 -14.98 -3.52
CA GLN A 30 2.55 -16.12 -4.36
C GLN A 30 3.76 -15.89 -5.28
N THR A 31 4.27 -14.67 -5.31
CA THR A 31 5.48 -14.32 -6.07
C THR A 31 6.73 -14.39 -5.20
N ASN A 32 7.90 -14.31 -5.84
CA ASN A 32 9.18 -14.11 -5.14
C ASN A 32 9.49 -12.62 -4.87
N ILE A 33 8.51 -11.73 -5.07
CA ILE A 33 8.69 -10.30 -4.84
C ILE A 33 8.61 -10.04 -3.35
N THR A 34 9.65 -9.43 -2.81
CA THR A 34 9.65 -8.94 -1.43
C THR A 34 8.98 -7.56 -1.41
N TYR A 35 8.05 -7.39 -0.51
CA TYR A 35 7.32 -6.14 -0.31
C TYR A 35 7.10 -5.88 1.18
N VAL A 36 6.80 -4.64 1.51
CA VAL A 36 6.42 -4.21 2.85
C VAL A 36 5.21 -3.29 2.76
N ASN A 37 4.17 -3.62 3.52
CA ASN A 37 3.08 -2.69 3.77
C ASN A 37 3.51 -1.71 4.86
N ILE A 38 3.44 -0.42 4.59
CA ILE A 38 3.96 0.66 5.44
C ILE A 38 2.86 1.66 5.80
N LYS A 39 3.11 2.50 6.80
CA LYS A 39 2.29 3.67 7.20
C LYS A 39 0.88 3.34 7.73
N GLY A 40 -0.16 3.92 7.12
CA GLY A 40 -1.50 4.15 7.68
C GLY A 40 -2.18 2.97 8.31
N ASP A 41 -2.40 1.93 7.55
CA ASP A 41 -3.11 0.72 7.94
C ASP A 41 -2.31 -0.15 8.92
N VAL A 42 -1.01 -0.33 8.68
CA VAL A 42 -0.10 -1.04 9.58
C VAL A 42 -0.03 -0.34 10.95
N LEU A 43 0.16 0.98 10.95
CA LEU A 43 0.18 1.77 12.17
C LEU A 43 -1.16 1.71 12.92
N SER A 44 -2.27 1.52 12.20
CA SER A 44 -3.59 1.34 12.85
C SER A 44 -3.65 0.09 13.72
N VAL A 45 -2.87 -0.94 13.40
CA VAL A 45 -2.79 -2.18 14.19
C VAL A 45 -1.67 -2.13 15.22
N GLN A 46 -0.49 -1.64 14.82
CA GLN A 46 0.69 -1.63 15.70
C GLN A 46 0.60 -0.61 16.83
N ALA A 47 0.09 0.59 16.55
CA ALA A 47 0.10 1.71 17.50
C ALA A 47 -1.24 1.95 18.20
N TYR A 48 -2.34 1.40 17.70
CA TYR A 48 -3.67 1.61 18.23
C TYR A 48 -4.27 0.29 18.72
N LYS A 49 -5.02 0.34 19.82
CA LYS A 49 -5.69 -0.85 20.38
C LYS A 49 -6.72 -1.48 19.44
N MET A 50 -7.23 -0.72 18.49
CA MET A 50 -8.25 -1.16 17.53
C MET A 50 -8.02 -0.49 16.18
N CYS A 51 -8.06 -1.28 15.10
CA CYS A 51 -7.88 -0.81 13.72
C CYS A 51 -8.83 0.34 13.31
N SER A 52 -10.00 0.43 13.95
CA SER A 52 -10.99 1.49 13.70
C SER A 52 -10.66 2.83 14.34
N GLN A 53 -9.60 2.93 15.15
CA GLN A 53 -9.21 4.19 15.80
C GLN A 53 -8.39 5.11 14.90
N ARG A 54 -7.81 4.57 13.84
CA ARG A 54 -7.08 5.35 12.85
C ARG A 54 -7.78 5.32 11.51
N ILE A 55 -8.05 6.50 10.98
CA ILE A 55 -8.53 6.69 9.61
C ILE A 55 -7.31 6.75 8.70
N TYR A 56 -7.35 6.04 7.58
CA TYR A 56 -6.36 6.14 6.52
C TYR A 56 -7.08 6.18 5.17
N GLY A 57 -6.50 6.93 4.21
CA GLY A 57 -7.07 7.11 2.86
C GLY A 57 -6.57 6.09 1.86
N ASP A 58 -5.34 5.68 2.02
CA ASP A 58 -4.52 4.90 1.11
C ASP A 58 -3.82 3.75 1.83
N ILE A 59 -3.35 2.81 1.04
CA ILE A 59 -2.56 1.67 1.47
C ILE A 59 -1.22 1.79 0.75
N ASP A 60 -0.17 1.97 1.55
CA ASP A 60 1.18 2.18 1.05
C ASP A 60 1.95 0.86 1.00
N ILE A 61 2.42 0.48 -0.17
CA ILE A 61 3.24 -0.72 -0.38
C ILE A 61 4.60 -0.30 -0.90
N LEU A 62 5.65 -0.72 -0.21
CA LEU A 62 7.04 -0.49 -0.58
C LEU A 62 7.60 -1.75 -1.25
N VAL A 63 8.21 -1.58 -2.43
CA VAL A 63 8.88 -2.64 -3.19
C VAL A 63 10.18 -2.14 -3.78
N SER A 64 11.09 -3.06 -4.12
CA SER A 64 12.27 -2.68 -4.92
C SER A 64 11.84 -2.06 -6.25
N ILE A 65 12.54 -1.00 -6.67
CA ILE A 65 12.30 -0.34 -7.96
C ILE A 65 12.33 -1.33 -9.14
N ARG A 66 13.10 -2.42 -9.02
CA ARG A 66 13.20 -3.49 -10.01
C ARG A 66 11.88 -4.22 -10.22
N ASN A 67 11.07 -4.31 -9.16
CA ASN A 67 9.81 -5.07 -9.12
C ASN A 67 8.57 -4.21 -9.38
N VAL A 68 8.72 -2.89 -9.50
CA VAL A 68 7.60 -1.95 -9.68
C VAL A 68 6.68 -2.37 -10.82
N ARG A 69 7.26 -2.70 -12.00
CA ARG A 69 6.48 -3.08 -13.18
C ARG A 69 5.67 -4.36 -12.97
N ASP A 70 6.26 -5.35 -12.33
CA ASP A 70 5.58 -6.63 -12.09
C ASP A 70 4.44 -6.46 -11.08
N VAL A 71 4.65 -5.64 -10.04
CA VAL A 71 3.61 -5.31 -9.06
C VAL A 71 2.48 -4.48 -9.68
N GLU A 72 2.77 -3.53 -10.55
CA GLU A 72 1.76 -2.79 -11.32
C GLU A 72 0.93 -3.73 -12.21
N GLN A 73 1.55 -4.72 -12.81
CA GLN A 73 0.84 -5.74 -13.59
C GLN A 73 -0.09 -6.57 -12.72
N LEU A 74 0.35 -6.97 -11.53
CA LEU A 74 -0.51 -7.67 -10.55
C LEU A 74 -1.70 -6.81 -10.12
N LEU A 75 -1.49 -5.52 -9.81
CA LEU A 75 -2.57 -4.59 -9.50
C LEU A 75 -3.59 -4.52 -10.63
N SER A 76 -3.12 -4.37 -11.87
CA SER A 76 -3.97 -4.34 -13.07
C SER A 76 -4.77 -5.65 -13.22
N CYS A 77 -4.13 -6.81 -13.06
CA CYS A 77 -4.79 -8.12 -13.12
C CYS A 77 -5.85 -8.28 -12.02
N CYS A 78 -5.66 -7.66 -10.86
CA CYS A 78 -6.63 -7.64 -9.77
C CYS A 78 -7.72 -6.57 -9.94
N GLY A 79 -7.75 -5.86 -11.07
CA GLY A 79 -8.79 -4.90 -11.44
C GLY A 79 -8.59 -3.50 -10.84
N PHE A 80 -7.39 -3.18 -10.36
CA PHE A 80 -7.02 -1.81 -10.04
C PHE A 80 -6.68 -1.04 -11.32
N THR A 81 -6.96 0.24 -11.33
CA THR A 81 -6.68 1.16 -12.43
C THR A 81 -5.88 2.35 -11.95
N THR A 82 -5.09 2.92 -12.84
CA THR A 82 -4.31 4.14 -12.58
C THR A 82 -4.42 5.09 -13.77
N ASN A 83 -4.05 6.33 -13.59
CA ASN A 83 -3.99 7.31 -14.68
C ASN A 83 -2.93 6.88 -15.69
N LYS A 84 -3.31 6.92 -16.98
CA LYS A 84 -2.34 6.73 -18.06
C LYS A 84 -1.46 7.97 -18.16
N ILE A 85 -0.15 7.76 -18.07
CA ILE A 85 0.86 8.81 -18.25
C ILE A 85 1.70 8.49 -19.48
N ALA A 86 2.24 9.52 -20.13
CA ALA A 86 3.15 9.34 -21.25
C ALA A 86 4.45 8.65 -20.80
N ARG A 87 5.15 8.03 -21.76
CA ARG A 87 6.40 7.31 -21.46
C ARG A 87 7.46 8.23 -20.85
N GLU A 88 7.59 9.42 -21.37
CA GLU A 88 8.55 10.44 -20.92
C GLU A 88 8.22 10.89 -19.50
N GLU A 89 6.95 11.14 -19.21
CA GLU A 89 6.46 11.50 -17.89
C GLU A 89 6.69 10.35 -16.89
N ARG A 90 6.49 9.10 -17.31
CA ARG A 90 6.80 7.94 -16.48
C ARG A 90 8.29 7.84 -16.12
N ILE A 91 9.19 8.10 -17.08
CA ILE A 91 10.64 8.10 -16.85
C ILE A 91 10.99 9.17 -15.82
N LEU A 92 10.45 10.38 -15.97
CA LEU A 92 10.66 11.47 -15.00
C LEU A 92 10.13 11.10 -13.63
N MET A 93 8.94 10.55 -13.54
CA MET A 93 8.34 10.10 -12.28
C MET A 93 9.24 9.08 -11.57
N ILE A 94 9.70 8.03 -12.27
CA ILE A 94 10.57 7.00 -11.69
C ILE A 94 11.94 7.59 -11.28
N SER A 95 12.44 8.59 -11.98
CA SER A 95 13.74 9.20 -11.67
C SER A 95 13.68 10.21 -10.52
N ALA A 96 12.57 10.92 -10.35
CA ALA A 96 12.46 12.04 -9.43
C ALA A 96 11.52 11.80 -8.24
N SER A 97 10.59 10.86 -8.32
CA SER A 97 9.63 10.55 -7.26
C SER A 97 10.08 9.34 -6.42
N HIS A 98 9.39 9.11 -5.30
CA HIS A 98 9.54 7.93 -4.43
C HIS A 98 8.42 6.90 -4.68
N GLN A 99 7.40 7.25 -5.46
CA GLN A 99 6.24 6.41 -5.72
C GLN A 99 5.75 6.54 -7.16
N THR A 100 4.94 5.59 -7.60
CA THR A 100 4.22 5.65 -8.87
C THR A 100 2.91 6.43 -8.71
N SER A 101 2.17 6.61 -9.81
CA SER A 101 0.79 7.09 -9.73
C SER A 101 -0.06 6.12 -8.91
N SER A 102 -0.99 6.65 -8.10
CA SER A 102 -1.89 5.84 -7.27
C SER A 102 -2.75 4.90 -8.10
N TRP A 103 -2.96 3.70 -7.58
CA TRP A 103 -3.84 2.69 -8.14
C TRP A 103 -5.15 2.66 -7.37
N GLN A 104 -6.26 2.58 -8.08
CA GLN A 104 -7.58 2.68 -7.47
C GLN A 104 -8.51 1.57 -7.94
N LYS A 105 -9.36 1.11 -7.03
CA LYS A 105 -10.45 0.19 -7.30
C LYS A 105 -11.64 0.54 -6.42
N THR A 106 -12.84 0.58 -7.01
CA THR A 106 -14.07 0.76 -6.23
C THR A 106 -14.39 -0.51 -5.47
N THR A 107 -14.64 -0.37 -4.18
CA THR A 107 -15.02 -1.49 -3.30
C THR A 107 -16.46 -1.90 -3.51
N THR A 108 -16.85 -3.05 -2.95
CA THR A 108 -18.23 -3.57 -3.05
C THR A 108 -19.27 -2.61 -2.45
N CYS A 109 -18.90 -1.86 -1.40
CA CYS A 109 -19.78 -0.87 -0.79
C CYS A 109 -19.67 0.54 -1.45
N GLY A 110 -18.96 0.67 -2.57
CA GLY A 110 -18.85 1.92 -3.33
C GLY A 110 -17.79 2.90 -2.81
N TYR A 111 -16.90 2.47 -1.92
CA TYR A 111 -15.76 3.28 -1.47
C TYR A 111 -14.57 3.13 -2.43
N ASN A 112 -13.60 4.05 -2.33
CA ASN A 112 -12.33 3.91 -3.02
C ASN A 112 -11.34 3.10 -2.17
N CYS A 113 -10.74 2.06 -2.77
CA CYS A 113 -9.53 1.41 -2.28
C CYS A 113 -8.36 1.96 -3.11
N THR A 114 -7.50 2.74 -2.48
CA THR A 114 -6.32 3.36 -3.10
C THR A 114 -5.06 2.65 -2.64
N VAL A 115 -4.20 2.27 -3.57
CA VAL A 115 -2.89 1.69 -3.32
C VAL A 115 -1.82 2.61 -3.88
N ASP A 116 -0.91 3.05 -3.02
CA ASP A 116 0.27 3.80 -3.38
C ASP A 116 1.48 2.86 -3.40
N LEU A 117 2.06 2.71 -4.59
CA LEU A 117 3.21 1.84 -4.80
C LEU A 117 4.49 2.68 -4.66
N ASN A 118 5.18 2.51 -3.54
CA ASN A 118 6.41 3.18 -3.20
C ASN A 118 7.62 2.32 -3.59
N PHE A 119 8.69 2.95 -4.06
CA PHE A 119 9.98 2.32 -4.35
C PHE A 119 11.17 3.06 -3.72
N ASP A 120 10.88 4.07 -2.92
CA ASP A 120 11.82 4.80 -2.07
C ASP A 120 11.05 5.31 -0.84
N ILE A 121 11.78 5.66 0.22
CA ILE A 121 11.22 6.25 1.45
C ILE A 121 11.46 7.75 1.53
N PHE A 122 12.29 8.31 0.66
CA PHE A 122 12.56 9.74 0.55
C PHE A 122 12.08 10.31 -0.79
N TRP A 123 11.69 11.57 -0.75
CA TRP A 123 11.43 12.36 -1.93
C TRP A 123 12.75 12.69 -2.63
N GLY A 124 13.15 11.82 -3.57
CA GLY A 124 14.42 11.92 -4.28
C GLY A 124 14.62 13.23 -5.04
N GLU A 125 13.53 13.89 -5.44
CA GLU A 125 13.50 15.18 -6.11
C GLU A 125 14.23 16.30 -5.35
N TYR A 126 14.31 16.23 -4.01
CA TYR A 126 14.99 17.25 -3.21
C TYR A 126 16.44 16.94 -2.91
N THR A 127 16.83 15.69 -2.96
CA THR A 127 18.16 15.26 -2.50
C THR A 127 18.99 14.63 -3.60
N GLY A 128 18.37 14.12 -4.65
CA GLY A 128 19.00 13.28 -5.67
C GLY A 128 19.55 11.94 -5.13
N LYS A 129 19.30 11.65 -3.84
CA LYS A 129 19.79 10.43 -3.17
C LYS A 129 18.66 9.41 -3.12
N ARG A 130 19.01 8.17 -3.39
CA ARG A 130 18.13 7.00 -3.21
C ARG A 130 18.62 6.20 -2.02
N VAL A 131 17.68 5.64 -1.28
CA VAL A 131 17.98 4.69 -0.21
C VAL A 131 17.97 3.30 -0.80
N ASP A 132 18.92 2.47 -0.38
CA ASP A 132 18.85 1.04 -0.67
C ASP A 132 17.77 0.43 0.23
N ILE A 133 16.58 0.30 -0.34
CA ILE A 133 15.42 -0.24 0.36
C ILE A 133 15.48 -1.77 0.51
N ASP A 134 16.35 -2.46 -0.21
CA ASP A 134 16.46 -3.93 -0.14
C ASP A 134 16.82 -4.37 1.29
N GLN A 135 17.54 -3.53 2.04
CA GLN A 135 17.81 -3.76 3.46
C GLN A 135 16.53 -3.75 4.31
N PHE A 136 15.63 -2.79 4.06
CA PHE A 136 14.32 -2.74 4.76
C PHE A 136 13.42 -3.92 4.37
N LEU A 137 13.49 -4.33 3.11
CA LEU A 137 12.71 -5.45 2.61
C LEU A 137 13.17 -6.81 3.16
N SER A 138 14.39 -6.90 3.71
CA SER A 138 14.94 -8.14 4.28
C SER A 138 14.45 -8.42 5.71
N ASP A 139 14.05 -7.40 6.45
CA ASP A 139 13.60 -7.52 7.85
C ASP A 139 12.09 -7.29 7.96
N THR A 140 11.32 -8.31 7.59
CA THR A 140 9.85 -8.24 7.57
C THR A 140 9.23 -9.23 8.51
N ILE A 141 8.08 -8.86 9.08
CA ILE A 141 7.20 -9.74 9.83
C ILE A 141 5.85 -9.89 9.11
N GLU A 142 5.14 -10.98 9.36
CA GLU A 142 3.75 -11.13 8.93
C GLU A 142 2.82 -10.55 9.98
N MET A 143 1.82 -9.82 9.52
CA MET A 143 0.75 -9.27 10.34
C MET A 143 -0.60 -9.54 9.67
N GLU A 144 -1.63 -9.72 10.47
CA GLU A 144 -2.99 -9.86 9.96
C GLU A 144 -3.75 -8.53 10.17
N ILE A 145 -4.29 -8.01 9.06
CA ILE A 145 -5.12 -6.80 9.06
C ILE A 145 -6.45 -7.14 8.38
N TYR A 146 -7.54 -7.05 9.11
CA TYR A 146 -8.90 -7.43 8.64
C TYR A 146 -8.97 -8.83 8.01
N GLY A 147 -8.23 -9.80 8.56
CA GLY A 147 -8.17 -11.18 8.06
C GLY A 147 -7.22 -11.40 6.88
N VAL A 148 -6.55 -10.36 6.41
CA VAL A 148 -5.57 -10.43 5.31
C VAL A 148 -4.15 -10.43 5.88
N LYS A 149 -3.35 -11.43 5.53
CA LYS A 149 -1.93 -11.51 5.91
C LYS A 149 -1.10 -10.59 5.02
N VAL A 150 -0.45 -9.62 5.63
CA VAL A 150 0.46 -8.66 4.98
C VAL A 150 1.85 -8.75 5.58
N LYS A 151 2.87 -8.40 4.80
CA LYS A 151 4.23 -8.23 5.31
C LYS A 151 4.44 -6.78 5.72
N THR A 152 5.03 -6.57 6.88
CA THR A 152 5.33 -5.23 7.41
C THR A 152 6.68 -5.21 8.13
N LEU A 153 7.17 -4.03 8.47
CA LEU A 153 8.34 -3.88 9.31
C LEU A 153 8.00 -4.23 10.77
N PRO A 154 8.94 -4.79 11.55
CA PRO A 154 8.76 -4.99 12.98
C PRO A 154 8.47 -3.65 13.67
N PRO A 155 7.67 -3.61 14.73
CA PRO A 155 7.52 -2.42 15.55
C PRO A 155 8.85 -2.05 16.20
N LEU A 156 9.10 -0.75 16.32
CA LEU A 156 10.29 -0.21 16.99
C LEU A 156 10.26 -0.48 18.49
#